data_665d474d60afd97b8280d1dc5b59dc0e
#
_entry.id   665d474d60afd97b8280d1dc5b59dc0e
#
_cell.length_a   1.000
_cell.length_b   1.000
_cell.length_c   1.000
_cell.angle_alpha   90.00
_cell.angle_beta   90.00
_cell.angle_gamma   90.00
#
_symmetry.space_group_name_H-M   'P 1'
#
loop_
_entity.id
_entity.type
_entity.pdbx_description
1 polymer ?
#
loop_
_entity_poly.entity_id
_entity_poly.type
_entity_poly.pdbx_seq_one_letter_code
_entity_poly.pdbx_strand_id
1 'polypeptide(L)'
;MQISPLVKRLVKHTRLLFVVFLAAWLVPQFVDFPARYETRIDRAFEYVAILALFLQVGIWSNVFVTYWSQSYIERHNRDRAGATTIQALSILLKIVLWVLLAVLTLEEGFKQNVTALVAGLGVGGIAIAFALQNVLSDLFAAMAIVTDKPFVIGDAIQVDTFSGTVEHIGLKSTRVRSDTGEQIVFGNSDLLKGRIRNYGRMDERRALLTTRVAGSTTPDRLARIPKIIREVVEAIPNTRFVRSAMTTMSDATIDFETVYYLTDPSYQIYVDAQQAVMLELMRRLRAEGTLLGVQLEAAVKEKTGGLDMPATSPEPAA
;
A
#
# COMPACT_ATOMS: atom_id res chain seq x y z
N MET A 1 -32.39 26.51 25.41
CA MET A 1 -32.11 25.48 24.39
C MET A 1 -31.66 26.18 23.12
N GLN A 2 -30.36 26.30 22.86
CA GLN A 2 -29.87 26.98 21.67
C GLN A 2 -30.13 26.08 20.45
N ILE A 3 -31.02 26.51 19.56
CA ILE A 3 -31.29 25.83 18.29
C ILE A 3 -30.01 25.81 17.48
N SER A 4 -29.56 24.60 17.09
CA SER A 4 -28.30 24.43 16.34
C SER A 4 -28.30 25.30 15.04
N PRO A 5 -27.17 25.87 14.65
CA PRO A 5 -27.09 26.71 13.46
C PRO A 5 -27.58 26.01 12.18
N LEU A 6 -27.51 24.69 12.13
CA LEU A 6 -28.07 23.86 11.05
C LEU A 6 -29.60 23.98 11.00
N VAL A 7 -30.28 23.86 12.14
CA VAL A 7 -31.75 23.95 12.19
C VAL A 7 -32.24 25.34 11.77
N LYS A 8 -31.54 26.42 12.17
CA LYS A 8 -31.86 27.78 11.69
C LYS A 8 -31.75 27.92 10.17
N ARG A 9 -30.72 27.34 9.56
CA ARG A 9 -30.55 27.36 8.10
C ARG A 9 -31.63 26.51 7.41
N LEU A 10 -31.92 25.30 7.89
CA LEU A 10 -33.01 24.47 7.38
C LEU A 10 -34.35 25.18 7.42
N VAL A 11 -34.74 25.75 8.55
CA VAL A 11 -36.00 26.46 8.71
C VAL A 11 -36.11 27.67 7.80
N LYS A 12 -35.02 28.42 7.58
CA LYS A 12 -35.03 29.59 6.69
C LYS A 12 -35.33 29.22 5.21
N HIS A 13 -34.80 28.10 4.74
CA HIS A 13 -34.98 27.65 3.35
C HIS A 13 -36.23 26.79 3.14
N THR A 14 -36.90 26.40 4.21
CA THR A 14 -38.03 25.45 4.21
C THR A 14 -39.38 26.13 4.14
N ARG A 15 -39.51 27.32 4.72
CA ARG A 15 -40.83 27.93 4.99
C ARG A 15 -41.75 28.04 3.78
N LEU A 16 -41.20 28.50 2.66
CA LEU A 16 -42.03 28.75 1.44
C LEU A 16 -42.46 27.41 0.81
N LEU A 17 -41.53 26.47 0.59
CA LEU A 17 -41.86 25.18 -0.04
C LEU A 17 -42.74 24.31 0.84
N PHE A 18 -42.53 24.36 2.17
CA PHE A 18 -43.42 23.67 3.12
C PHE A 18 -44.86 24.23 3.08
N VAL A 19 -44.99 25.53 2.98
CA VAL A 19 -46.32 26.16 2.83
C VAL A 19 -46.96 25.77 1.51
N VAL A 20 -46.20 25.74 0.42
CA VAL A 20 -46.68 25.30 -0.91
C VAL A 20 -47.09 23.81 -0.87
N PHE A 21 -46.28 22.97 -0.28
CA PHE A 21 -46.61 21.56 -0.08
C PHE A 21 -47.89 21.38 0.73
N LEU A 22 -47.98 22.04 1.86
CA LEU A 22 -49.12 21.95 2.75
C LEU A 22 -50.40 22.49 2.08
N ALA A 23 -50.29 23.60 1.38
CA ALA A 23 -51.40 24.15 0.58
C ALA A 23 -51.84 23.21 -0.52
N ALA A 24 -50.89 22.68 -1.31
CA ALA A 24 -51.21 21.75 -2.38
C ALA A 24 -51.80 20.43 -1.86
N TRP A 25 -51.47 19.99 -0.65
CA TRP A 25 -52.02 18.78 -0.05
C TRP A 25 -53.38 19.02 0.63
N LEU A 26 -53.58 20.19 1.30
CA LEU A 26 -54.80 20.46 2.05
C LEU A 26 -55.94 21.03 1.19
N VAL A 27 -55.63 21.91 0.21
CA VAL A 27 -56.67 22.60 -0.55
C VAL A 27 -57.65 21.62 -1.23
N PRO A 28 -57.21 20.52 -1.87
CA PRO A 28 -58.16 19.58 -2.48
C PRO A 28 -59.07 18.87 -1.46
N GLN A 29 -58.68 18.79 -0.17
CA GLN A 29 -59.48 18.10 0.84
C GLN A 29 -60.62 18.97 1.44
N PHE A 30 -60.51 20.30 1.28
CA PHE A 30 -61.44 21.27 1.89
C PHE A 30 -62.21 22.11 0.87
N VAL A 31 -61.84 22.04 -0.43
CA VAL A 31 -62.45 22.84 -1.45
C VAL A 31 -63.09 21.93 -2.48
N ASP A 32 -64.43 21.95 -2.57
CA ASP A 32 -65.18 21.23 -3.61
C ASP A 32 -65.03 21.97 -4.95
N PHE A 33 -64.37 21.34 -5.91
CA PHE A 33 -64.24 21.88 -7.26
C PHE A 33 -65.39 21.45 -8.18
N PRO A 34 -65.77 22.22 -9.22
CA PRO A 34 -66.75 21.79 -10.15
C PRO A 34 -66.41 20.44 -10.82
N ALA A 35 -67.34 19.50 -10.86
CA ALA A 35 -67.11 18.10 -11.32
C ALA A 35 -66.41 18.02 -12.72
N ARG A 36 -66.59 19.03 -13.55
CA ARG A 36 -65.97 19.09 -14.89
C ARG A 36 -64.44 19.24 -14.86
N TYR A 37 -63.86 19.78 -13.79
CA TYR A 37 -62.41 20.06 -13.64
C TYR A 37 -61.77 19.32 -12.48
N GLU A 38 -62.55 18.71 -11.61
CA GLU A 38 -62.12 18.08 -10.38
C GLU A 38 -60.92 17.17 -10.59
N THR A 39 -60.97 16.18 -11.49
CA THR A 39 -59.90 15.24 -11.77
C THR A 39 -58.64 15.85 -12.37
N ARG A 40 -58.73 17.01 -13.01
CA ARG A 40 -57.54 17.71 -13.55
C ARG A 40 -56.87 18.57 -12.46
N ILE A 41 -57.71 19.20 -11.66
CA ILE A 41 -57.26 20.06 -10.56
C ILE A 41 -56.59 19.23 -9.49
N ASP A 42 -57.19 18.10 -9.06
CA ASP A 42 -56.60 17.17 -8.08
C ASP A 42 -55.26 16.64 -8.53
N ARG A 43 -55.12 16.21 -9.77
CA ARG A 43 -53.83 15.79 -10.33
C ARG A 43 -52.80 16.90 -10.36
N ALA A 44 -53.20 18.12 -10.67
CA ALA A 44 -52.30 19.27 -10.66
C ALA A 44 -51.79 19.58 -9.25
N PHE A 45 -52.67 19.50 -8.23
CA PHE A 45 -52.29 19.67 -6.85
C PHE A 45 -51.38 18.52 -6.36
N GLU A 46 -51.67 17.27 -6.73
CA GLU A 46 -50.82 16.09 -6.43
C GLU A 46 -49.41 16.31 -7.01
N TYR A 47 -49.29 16.69 -8.27
CA TYR A 47 -47.99 16.97 -8.90
C TYR A 47 -47.22 18.09 -8.23
N VAL A 48 -47.91 19.19 -7.86
CA VAL A 48 -47.30 20.31 -7.15
C VAL A 48 -46.84 19.91 -5.77
N ALA A 49 -47.64 19.14 -5.05
CA ALA A 49 -47.27 18.61 -3.71
C ALA A 49 -46.03 17.72 -3.78
N ILE A 50 -46.01 16.75 -4.72
CA ILE A 50 -44.88 15.83 -4.92
C ILE A 50 -43.62 16.60 -5.30
N LEU A 51 -43.72 17.52 -6.27
CA LEU A 51 -42.59 18.36 -6.70
C LEU A 51 -42.05 19.19 -5.53
N ALA A 52 -42.93 19.83 -4.75
CA ALA A 52 -42.54 20.61 -3.57
C ALA A 52 -41.83 19.73 -2.54
N LEU A 53 -42.30 18.50 -2.30
CA LEU A 53 -41.72 17.55 -1.37
C LEU A 53 -40.29 17.15 -1.80
N PHE A 54 -40.11 16.72 -3.08
CA PHE A 54 -38.80 16.33 -3.59
C PHE A 54 -37.81 17.49 -3.62
N LEU A 55 -38.23 18.68 -4.03
CA LEU A 55 -37.42 19.90 -3.97
C LEU A 55 -37.03 20.22 -2.52
N GLN A 56 -37.96 20.05 -1.57
CA GLN A 56 -37.69 20.28 -0.16
C GLN A 56 -36.63 19.32 0.39
N VAL A 57 -36.73 18.02 0.05
CA VAL A 57 -35.72 17.00 0.40
C VAL A 57 -34.38 17.35 -0.23
N GLY A 58 -34.36 17.77 -1.51
CA GLY A 58 -33.15 18.19 -2.19
C GLY A 58 -32.45 19.39 -1.54
N ILE A 59 -33.22 20.40 -1.15
CA ILE A 59 -32.69 21.56 -0.42
C ILE A 59 -32.13 21.15 0.95
N TRP A 60 -32.83 20.30 1.70
CA TRP A 60 -32.36 19.81 2.98
C TRP A 60 -31.06 19.01 2.83
N SER A 61 -31.00 18.12 1.86
CA SER A 61 -29.80 17.35 1.53
C SER A 61 -28.63 18.27 1.20
N ASN A 62 -28.86 19.29 0.38
CA ASN A 62 -27.85 20.28 0.01
C ASN A 62 -27.34 21.08 1.22
N VAL A 63 -28.25 21.56 2.10
CA VAL A 63 -27.89 22.25 3.35
C VAL A 63 -27.09 21.33 4.28
N PHE A 64 -27.52 20.08 4.43
CA PHE A 64 -26.84 19.10 5.27
C PHE A 64 -25.41 18.82 4.77
N VAL A 65 -25.24 18.51 3.48
CA VAL A 65 -23.93 18.25 2.88
C VAL A 65 -23.02 19.47 3.00
N THR A 66 -23.56 20.67 2.78
CA THR A 66 -22.79 21.92 2.91
C THR A 66 -22.36 22.16 4.34
N TYR A 67 -23.26 21.97 5.31
CA TYR A 67 -22.95 22.12 6.73
C TYR A 67 -21.89 21.12 7.19
N TRP A 68 -22.04 19.84 6.79
CA TRP A 68 -21.09 18.80 7.12
C TRP A 68 -19.69 19.09 6.56
N SER A 69 -19.61 19.48 5.28
CA SER A 69 -18.33 19.80 4.64
C SER A 69 -17.65 21.01 5.27
N GLN A 70 -18.42 22.08 5.59
CA GLN A 70 -17.88 23.26 6.27
C GLN A 70 -17.40 22.95 7.68
N SER A 71 -18.18 22.20 8.45
CA SER A 71 -17.81 21.80 9.82
C SER A 71 -16.54 20.93 9.84
N TYR A 72 -16.34 20.10 8.82
CA TYR A 72 -15.12 19.29 8.68
C TYR A 72 -13.91 20.17 8.35
N ILE A 73 -14.05 21.08 7.41
CA ILE A 73 -12.99 22.02 6.99
C ILE A 73 -12.57 22.90 8.20
N GLU A 74 -13.54 23.44 8.94
CA GLU A 74 -13.27 24.29 10.12
C GLU A 74 -12.50 23.55 11.23
N ARG A 75 -12.79 22.26 11.45
CA ARG A 75 -12.10 21.44 12.44
C ARG A 75 -10.67 21.06 12.04
N HIS A 76 -10.38 20.97 10.74
CA HIS A 76 -9.09 20.55 10.19
C HIS A 76 -8.36 21.69 9.47
N ASN A 77 -8.53 22.92 9.92
CA ASN A 77 -8.13 24.20 9.29
C ASN A 77 -6.63 24.37 8.98
N ARG A 78 -5.79 23.38 9.22
CA ARG A 78 -4.34 23.44 8.97
C ARG A 78 -3.93 22.95 7.56
N ASP A 79 -4.82 22.32 6.82
CA ASP A 79 -4.48 21.70 5.53
C ASP A 79 -5.37 22.22 4.40
N ARG A 80 -4.85 23.18 3.61
CA ARG A 80 -5.56 23.77 2.47
C ARG A 80 -5.86 22.72 1.37
N ALA A 81 -5.00 21.73 1.21
CA ALA A 81 -5.20 20.65 0.22
C ALA A 81 -6.38 19.76 0.62
N GLY A 82 -6.50 19.45 1.91
CA GLY A 82 -7.64 18.70 2.45
C GLY A 82 -8.97 19.43 2.27
N ALA A 83 -9.00 20.75 2.46
CA ALA A 83 -10.20 21.56 2.27
C ALA A 83 -10.73 21.50 0.84
N THR A 84 -9.86 21.60 -0.17
CA THR A 84 -10.24 21.52 -1.58
C THR A 84 -10.81 20.14 -1.93
N THR A 85 -10.22 19.08 -1.41
CA THR A 85 -10.69 17.69 -1.62
C THR A 85 -12.08 17.48 -1.04
N ILE A 86 -12.34 17.92 0.19
CA ILE A 86 -13.67 17.82 0.81
C ILE A 86 -14.72 18.63 0.07
N GLN A 87 -14.34 19.80 -0.44
CA GLN A 87 -15.25 20.62 -1.26
C GLN A 87 -15.61 19.92 -2.58
N ALA A 88 -14.64 19.34 -3.29
CA ALA A 88 -14.89 18.56 -4.50
C ALA A 88 -15.80 17.36 -4.23
N LEU A 89 -15.54 16.60 -3.15
CA LEU A 89 -16.36 15.47 -2.76
C LEU A 89 -17.79 15.88 -2.42
N SER A 90 -17.98 17.03 -1.76
CA SER A 90 -19.31 17.56 -1.45
C SER A 90 -20.09 17.94 -2.70
N ILE A 91 -19.42 18.45 -3.73
CA ILE A 91 -20.06 18.77 -5.03
C ILE A 91 -20.53 17.47 -5.72
N LEU A 92 -19.66 16.45 -5.78
CA LEU A 92 -20.02 15.15 -6.36
C LEU A 92 -21.22 14.52 -5.65
N LEU A 93 -21.21 14.53 -4.32
CA LEU A 93 -22.32 14.01 -3.52
C LEU A 93 -23.62 14.74 -3.81
N LYS A 94 -23.60 16.06 -3.94
CA LYS A 94 -24.78 16.87 -4.32
C LYS A 94 -25.29 16.51 -5.70
N ILE A 95 -24.41 16.33 -6.68
CA ILE A 95 -24.80 15.92 -8.04
C ILE A 95 -25.53 14.58 -7.99
N VAL A 96 -24.96 13.57 -7.30
CA VAL A 96 -25.58 12.25 -7.16
C VAL A 96 -26.95 12.33 -6.49
N LEU A 97 -27.07 13.11 -5.39
CA LEU A 97 -28.35 13.31 -4.69
C LEU A 97 -29.40 13.97 -5.60
N TRP A 98 -29.02 15.00 -6.34
CA TRP A 98 -29.96 15.67 -7.26
C TRP A 98 -30.39 14.78 -8.43
N VAL A 99 -29.48 13.99 -9.00
CA VAL A 99 -29.83 13.02 -10.05
C VAL A 99 -30.79 11.95 -9.50
N LEU A 100 -30.53 11.42 -8.32
CA LEU A 100 -31.41 10.44 -7.68
C LEU A 100 -32.81 11.02 -7.41
N LEU A 101 -32.85 12.22 -6.85
CA LEU A 101 -34.14 12.92 -6.60
C LEU A 101 -34.89 13.21 -7.90
N ALA A 102 -34.20 13.59 -8.98
CA ALA A 102 -34.82 13.82 -10.28
C ALA A 102 -35.46 12.52 -10.83
N VAL A 103 -34.75 11.40 -10.76
CA VAL A 103 -35.29 10.09 -11.19
C VAL A 103 -36.52 9.71 -10.36
N LEU A 104 -36.43 9.79 -9.03
CA LEU A 104 -37.55 9.50 -8.14
C LEU A 104 -38.77 10.42 -8.38
N THR A 105 -38.53 11.70 -8.66
CA THR A 105 -39.60 12.65 -8.98
C THR A 105 -40.31 12.31 -10.30
N LEU A 106 -39.55 11.86 -11.30
CA LEU A 106 -40.13 11.45 -12.59
C LEU A 106 -40.94 10.16 -12.45
N GLU A 107 -40.44 9.18 -11.70
CA GLU A 107 -41.09 7.88 -11.51
C GLU A 107 -42.32 7.98 -10.62
N GLU A 108 -42.13 8.42 -9.39
CA GLU A 108 -43.20 8.45 -8.39
C GLU A 108 -44.12 9.68 -8.54
N GLY A 109 -43.55 10.83 -8.88
CA GLY A 109 -44.27 12.07 -9.01
C GLY A 109 -45.09 12.17 -10.31
N PHE A 110 -44.43 11.90 -11.41
CA PHE A 110 -45.08 12.07 -12.73
C PHE A 110 -45.52 10.74 -13.35
N LYS A 111 -45.35 9.60 -12.66
CA LYS A 111 -45.70 8.25 -13.17
C LYS A 111 -45.10 7.96 -14.55
N GLN A 112 -43.92 8.56 -14.83
CA GLN A 112 -43.23 8.36 -16.10
C GLN A 112 -42.39 7.11 -16.05
N ASN A 113 -42.28 6.43 -17.19
CA ASN A 113 -41.38 5.26 -17.29
C ASN A 113 -39.93 5.72 -17.39
N VAL A 114 -39.19 5.56 -16.28
CA VAL A 114 -37.78 5.94 -16.17
C VAL A 114 -36.81 4.80 -16.50
N THR A 115 -37.30 3.63 -16.93
CA THR A 115 -36.48 2.43 -17.16
C THR A 115 -35.30 2.71 -18.10
N ALA A 116 -35.53 3.42 -19.22
CA ALA A 116 -34.47 3.76 -20.16
C ALA A 116 -33.47 4.74 -19.55
N LEU A 117 -33.92 5.69 -18.72
CA LEU A 117 -33.04 6.65 -18.02
C LEU A 117 -32.17 5.93 -16.97
N VAL A 118 -32.79 5.07 -16.17
CA VAL A 118 -32.06 4.25 -15.14
C VAL A 118 -31.09 3.30 -15.83
N ALA A 119 -31.47 2.66 -16.93
CA ALA A 119 -30.57 1.83 -17.71
C ALA A 119 -29.35 2.62 -18.24
N GLY A 120 -29.58 3.81 -18.78
CA GLY A 120 -28.50 4.70 -19.23
C GLY A 120 -27.58 5.16 -18.10
N LEU A 121 -28.14 5.53 -16.94
CA LEU A 121 -27.39 5.86 -15.74
C LEU A 121 -26.59 4.65 -15.23
N GLY A 122 -27.14 3.43 -15.34
CA GLY A 122 -26.47 2.18 -15.00
C GLY A 122 -25.22 1.94 -15.84
N VAL A 123 -25.32 2.11 -17.16
CA VAL A 123 -24.16 2.02 -18.08
C VAL A 123 -23.11 3.08 -17.76
N GLY A 124 -23.54 4.33 -17.52
CA GLY A 124 -22.65 5.41 -17.08
C GLY A 124 -21.99 5.11 -15.73
N GLY A 125 -22.73 4.49 -14.80
CA GLY A 125 -22.21 4.05 -13.50
C GLY A 125 -21.12 2.99 -13.63
N ILE A 126 -21.27 2.03 -14.54
CA ILE A 126 -20.25 1.01 -14.83
C ILE A 126 -18.97 1.68 -15.35
N ALA A 127 -19.10 2.65 -16.29
CA ALA A 127 -17.93 3.39 -16.80
C ALA A 127 -17.20 4.14 -15.68
N ILE A 128 -17.93 4.79 -14.77
CA ILE A 128 -17.35 5.47 -13.60
C ILE A 128 -16.69 4.45 -12.65
N ALA A 129 -17.31 3.28 -12.42
CA ALA A 129 -16.74 2.24 -11.57
C ALA A 129 -15.40 1.74 -12.11
N PHE A 130 -15.26 1.52 -13.42
CA PHE A 130 -13.99 1.18 -14.05
C PHE A 130 -12.94 2.30 -13.90
N ALA A 131 -13.34 3.55 -14.04
CA ALA A 131 -12.43 4.69 -13.87
C ALA A 131 -11.91 4.80 -12.41
N LEU A 132 -12.70 4.39 -11.42
CA LEU A 132 -12.37 4.44 -9.99
C LEU A 132 -11.77 3.12 -9.45
N GLN A 133 -11.70 2.08 -10.25
CA GLN A 133 -11.30 0.73 -9.83
C GLN A 133 -9.96 0.72 -9.09
N ASN A 134 -8.95 1.43 -9.61
CA ASN A 134 -7.63 1.48 -8.97
C ASN A 134 -7.67 2.17 -7.59
N VAL A 135 -8.45 3.24 -7.47
CA VAL A 135 -8.60 3.95 -6.19
C VAL A 135 -9.27 3.08 -5.14
N LEU A 136 -10.32 2.35 -5.54
CA LEU A 136 -11.00 1.39 -4.65
C LEU A 136 -10.10 0.22 -4.30
N SER A 137 -9.31 -0.29 -5.25
CA SER A 137 -8.33 -1.35 -5.01
C SER A 137 -7.31 -0.94 -3.94
N ASP A 138 -6.75 0.28 -4.03
CA ASP A 138 -5.83 0.80 -3.01
C ASP A 138 -6.48 0.95 -1.64
N LEU A 139 -7.74 1.37 -1.60
CA LEU A 139 -8.49 1.51 -0.35
C LEU A 139 -8.72 0.16 0.34
N PHE A 140 -9.16 -0.85 -0.42
CA PHE A 140 -9.33 -2.21 0.11
C PHE A 140 -7.99 -2.83 0.52
N ALA A 141 -6.92 -2.57 -0.24
CA ALA A 141 -5.58 -2.98 0.13
C ALA A 141 -5.12 -2.34 1.45
N ALA A 142 -5.40 -1.04 1.67
CA ALA A 142 -5.11 -0.39 2.95
C ALA A 142 -5.86 -1.06 4.12
N MET A 143 -7.13 -1.41 3.93
CA MET A 143 -7.90 -2.15 4.95
C MET A 143 -7.29 -3.52 5.24
N ALA A 144 -6.88 -4.26 4.20
CA ALA A 144 -6.22 -5.56 4.36
C ALA A 144 -4.87 -5.41 5.10
N ILE A 145 -4.05 -4.40 4.77
CA ILE A 145 -2.79 -4.12 5.47
C ILE A 145 -3.03 -3.87 6.96
N VAL A 146 -4.05 -3.09 7.31
CA VAL A 146 -4.36 -2.77 8.71
C VAL A 146 -4.92 -3.97 9.47
N THR A 147 -5.70 -4.84 8.82
CA THR A 147 -6.34 -6.01 9.43
C THR A 147 -5.36 -7.17 9.57
N ASP A 148 -4.73 -7.57 8.47
CA ASP A 148 -3.88 -8.75 8.41
C ASP A 148 -2.44 -8.44 8.82
N LYS A 149 -2.07 -7.15 8.78
CA LYS A 149 -0.74 -6.63 9.18
C LYS A 149 0.41 -7.42 8.56
N PRO A 150 0.49 -7.59 7.25
CA PRO A 150 1.63 -8.28 6.63
C PRO A 150 2.96 -7.59 6.95
N PHE A 151 2.92 -6.30 7.23
CA PHE A 151 3.97 -5.47 7.79
C PHE A 151 3.36 -4.35 8.64
N VAL A 152 4.16 -3.74 9.51
CA VAL A 152 3.78 -2.57 10.31
C VAL A 152 4.80 -1.44 10.10
N ILE A 153 4.47 -0.24 10.58
CA ILE A 153 5.39 0.90 10.55
C ILE A 153 6.64 0.53 11.38
N GLY A 154 7.82 0.75 10.81
CA GLY A 154 9.10 0.38 11.38
C GLY A 154 9.66 -0.96 10.87
N ASP A 155 8.87 -1.81 10.21
CA ASP A 155 9.36 -3.05 9.62
C ASP A 155 10.27 -2.76 8.42
N ALA A 156 11.41 -3.47 8.37
CA ALA A 156 12.24 -3.54 7.18
C ALA A 156 11.63 -4.55 6.20
N ILE A 157 11.24 -4.08 5.03
CA ILE A 157 10.61 -4.91 3.99
C ILE A 157 11.38 -4.83 2.68
N GLN A 158 11.27 -5.90 1.89
CA GLN A 158 11.69 -5.91 0.49
C GLN A 158 10.50 -6.29 -0.38
N VAL A 159 10.26 -5.47 -1.39
CA VAL A 159 9.23 -5.69 -2.43
C VAL A 159 9.93 -5.58 -3.78
N ASP A 160 9.90 -6.66 -4.55
CA ASP A 160 10.66 -6.80 -5.79
C ASP A 160 12.15 -6.49 -5.60
N THR A 161 12.66 -5.43 -6.23
CA THR A 161 14.06 -4.96 -6.14
C THR A 161 14.27 -3.86 -5.09
N PHE A 162 13.21 -3.36 -4.48
CA PHE A 162 13.27 -2.26 -3.53
C PHE A 162 13.29 -2.79 -2.09
N SER A 163 14.24 -2.33 -1.29
CA SER A 163 14.33 -2.60 0.15
C SER A 163 14.30 -1.30 0.95
N GLY A 164 13.76 -1.37 2.17
CA GLY A 164 13.70 -0.23 3.06
C GLY A 164 12.77 -0.43 4.24
N THR A 165 12.66 0.62 5.05
CA THR A 165 11.83 0.64 6.27
C THR A 165 10.50 1.34 6.03
N VAL A 166 9.40 0.75 6.49
CA VAL A 166 8.06 1.33 6.38
C VAL A 166 7.95 2.54 7.30
N GLU A 167 7.74 3.73 6.72
CA GLU A 167 7.58 4.98 7.48
C GLU A 167 6.12 5.33 7.75
N HIS A 168 5.26 5.09 6.78
CA HIS A 168 3.85 5.51 6.87
C HIS A 168 2.97 4.61 6.01
N ILE A 169 1.83 4.23 6.56
CA ILE A 169 0.76 3.51 5.85
C ILE A 169 -0.43 4.45 5.74
N GLY A 170 -0.70 4.91 4.52
CA GLY A 170 -1.81 5.80 4.21
C GLY A 170 -3.00 5.06 3.58
N LEU A 171 -4.06 5.80 3.28
CA LEU A 171 -5.29 5.25 2.70
C LEU A 171 -5.10 4.72 1.26
N LYS A 172 -4.24 5.36 0.49
CA LYS A 172 -3.96 5.01 -0.92
C LYS A 172 -2.57 4.43 -1.10
N SER A 173 -1.59 4.88 -0.32
CA SER A 173 -0.18 4.57 -0.52
C SER A 173 0.55 4.35 0.79
N THR A 174 1.55 3.47 0.73
CA THR A 174 2.53 3.23 1.79
C THR A 174 3.86 3.85 1.39
N ARG A 175 4.51 4.54 2.35
CA ARG A 175 5.82 5.18 2.18
C ARG A 175 6.89 4.34 2.85
N VAL A 176 7.92 4.03 2.09
CA VAL A 176 9.06 3.23 2.54
C VAL A 176 10.33 4.07 2.38
N ARG A 177 11.14 4.17 3.43
CA ARG A 177 12.47 4.76 3.37
C ARG A 177 13.44 3.72 2.87
N SER A 178 13.99 3.93 1.68
CA SER A 178 15.01 3.05 1.10
C SER A 178 16.28 3.02 1.96
N ASP A 179 17.03 1.94 1.87
CA ASP A 179 18.35 1.81 2.49
C ASP A 179 19.35 2.83 1.96
N THR A 180 19.11 3.37 0.75
CA THR A 180 19.88 4.47 0.12
C THR A 180 19.41 5.86 0.53
N GLY A 181 18.31 5.98 1.28
CA GLY A 181 17.84 7.21 1.92
C GLY A 181 16.65 7.90 1.24
N GLU A 182 16.32 7.58 0.00
CA GLU A 182 15.16 8.15 -0.68
C GLU A 182 13.85 7.57 -0.15
N GLN A 183 12.75 8.31 -0.28
CA GLN A 183 11.43 7.84 0.05
C GLN A 183 10.75 7.26 -1.19
N ILE A 184 10.39 5.99 -1.13
CA ILE A 184 9.64 5.29 -2.16
C ILE A 184 8.17 5.27 -1.76
N VAL A 185 7.29 5.63 -2.71
CA VAL A 185 5.83 5.64 -2.49
C VAL A 185 5.20 4.54 -3.34
N PHE A 186 4.66 3.53 -2.68
CA PHE A 186 3.94 2.42 -3.32
C PHE A 186 2.43 2.63 -3.22
N GLY A 187 1.68 2.31 -4.27
CA GLY A 187 0.24 2.06 -4.15
C GLY A 187 0.00 0.85 -3.25
N ASN A 188 -0.98 0.93 -2.35
CA ASN A 188 -1.24 -0.17 -1.42
C ASN A 188 -1.61 -1.47 -2.15
N SER A 189 -2.38 -1.36 -3.24
CA SER A 189 -2.75 -2.51 -4.07
C SER A 189 -1.55 -3.16 -4.75
N ASP A 190 -0.54 -2.37 -5.15
CA ASP A 190 0.65 -2.89 -5.81
C ASP A 190 1.55 -3.62 -4.82
N LEU A 191 1.66 -3.12 -3.59
CA LEU A 191 2.36 -3.83 -2.52
C LEU A 191 1.78 -5.22 -2.27
N LEU A 192 0.44 -5.33 -2.17
CA LEU A 192 -0.21 -6.62 -1.88
C LEU A 192 -0.23 -7.59 -3.07
N LYS A 193 -0.10 -7.11 -4.31
CA LYS A 193 0.07 -7.98 -5.49
C LYS A 193 1.46 -8.61 -5.54
N GLY A 194 2.47 -7.91 -5.03
CA GLY A 194 3.85 -8.37 -4.98
C GLY A 194 4.12 -9.38 -3.86
N ARG A 195 5.32 -9.98 -3.90
CA ARG A 195 5.81 -10.81 -2.78
C ARG A 195 6.55 -9.92 -1.80
N ILE A 196 5.99 -9.75 -0.62
CA ILE A 196 6.60 -8.96 0.45
C ILE A 196 7.50 -9.88 1.28
N ARG A 197 8.79 -9.53 1.37
CA ARG A 197 9.71 -10.13 2.34
C ARG A 197 9.80 -9.20 3.53
N ASN A 198 9.29 -9.64 4.66
CA ASN A 198 9.33 -8.86 5.90
C ASN A 198 10.50 -9.33 6.77
N TYR A 199 11.54 -8.52 6.85
CA TYR A 199 12.72 -8.79 7.69
C TYR A 199 12.50 -8.35 9.15
N GLY A 200 11.51 -7.51 9.43
CA GLY A 200 11.13 -7.14 10.80
C GLY A 200 10.48 -8.27 11.58
N ARG A 201 10.03 -9.35 10.90
CA ARG A 201 9.42 -10.55 11.52
C ARG A 201 10.32 -11.80 11.45
N MET A 202 11.58 -11.57 11.28
CA MET A 202 12.56 -12.67 11.22
C MET A 202 12.92 -13.10 12.65
N ASP A 203 12.78 -14.39 12.96
CA ASP A 203 13.18 -14.94 14.25
C ASP A 203 14.68 -15.22 14.29
N GLU A 204 15.21 -15.81 13.23
CA GLU A 204 16.62 -16.12 13.05
C GLU A 204 17.09 -15.69 11.65
N ARG A 205 18.32 -15.22 11.55
CA ARG A 205 18.92 -14.87 10.26
C ARG A 205 19.83 -15.99 9.76
N ARG A 206 19.49 -16.55 8.60
CA ARG A 206 20.35 -17.53 7.93
C ARG A 206 21.55 -16.82 7.29
N ALA A 207 22.76 -17.25 7.65
CA ALA A 207 24.01 -16.81 7.06
C ALA A 207 24.59 -17.91 6.16
N LEU A 208 25.13 -17.50 5.02
CA LEU A 208 25.85 -18.34 4.09
C LEU A 208 27.28 -17.82 3.96
N LEU A 209 28.25 -18.66 4.26
CA LEU A 209 29.68 -18.35 4.13
C LEU A 209 30.33 -19.33 3.15
N THR A 210 30.94 -18.80 2.10
CA THR A 210 31.79 -19.58 1.19
C THR A 210 33.25 -19.38 1.57
N THR A 211 33.89 -20.49 1.97
CA THR A 211 35.32 -20.51 2.29
C THR A 211 36.05 -21.17 1.15
N ARG A 212 36.95 -20.45 0.51
CA ARG A 212 37.76 -20.92 -0.61
C ARG A 212 39.18 -21.24 -0.15
N VAL A 213 39.61 -22.47 -0.42
CA VAL A 213 40.97 -22.91 -0.11
C VAL A 213 41.72 -23.35 -1.38
N ALA A 214 43.03 -23.44 -1.31
CA ALA A 214 43.86 -23.87 -2.44
C ALA A 214 43.57 -25.29 -2.88
N GLY A 215 43.50 -25.57 -4.18
CA GLY A 215 43.33 -26.89 -4.75
C GLY A 215 44.48 -27.87 -4.40
N SER A 216 45.66 -27.33 -4.10
CA SER A 216 46.83 -28.11 -3.62
C SER A 216 46.73 -28.57 -2.15
N THR A 217 45.62 -28.24 -1.43
CA THR A 217 45.39 -28.68 -0.05
C THR A 217 45.22 -30.21 0.00
N THR A 218 45.96 -30.86 0.90
CA THR A 218 45.91 -32.32 1.02
C THR A 218 44.57 -32.84 1.51
N PRO A 219 44.12 -34.05 1.10
CA PRO A 219 42.83 -34.60 1.52
C PRO A 219 42.62 -34.64 3.03
N ASP A 220 43.66 -34.95 3.80
CA ASP A 220 43.60 -35.00 5.28
C ASP A 220 43.31 -33.63 5.88
N ARG A 221 43.84 -32.56 5.30
CA ARG A 221 43.52 -31.18 5.72
C ARG A 221 42.13 -30.79 5.28
N LEU A 222 41.72 -31.12 4.06
CA LEU A 222 40.35 -30.85 3.58
C LEU A 222 39.32 -31.49 4.50
N ALA A 223 39.53 -32.72 4.95
CA ALA A 223 38.62 -33.41 5.87
C ALA A 223 38.50 -32.73 7.27
N ARG A 224 39.49 -31.94 7.69
CA ARG A 224 39.44 -31.18 8.94
C ARG A 224 38.73 -29.84 8.83
N ILE A 225 38.69 -29.24 7.67
CA ILE A 225 38.12 -27.89 7.47
C ILE A 225 36.69 -27.76 8.00
N PRO A 226 35.74 -28.66 7.71
CA PRO A 226 34.38 -28.54 8.24
C PRO A 226 34.31 -28.53 9.77
N LYS A 227 35.21 -29.27 10.45
CA LYS A 227 35.29 -29.28 11.91
C LYS A 227 35.83 -27.97 12.44
N ILE A 228 36.90 -27.44 11.84
CA ILE A 228 37.45 -26.11 12.18
C ILE A 228 36.40 -25.03 12.03
N ILE A 229 35.67 -25.04 10.91
CA ILE A 229 34.59 -24.06 10.65
C ILE A 229 33.49 -24.18 11.73
N ARG A 230 33.07 -25.39 12.09
CA ARG A 230 32.09 -25.62 13.15
C ARG A 230 32.56 -24.99 14.47
N GLU A 231 33.78 -25.31 14.91
CA GLU A 231 34.35 -24.79 16.15
C GLU A 231 34.44 -23.26 16.17
N VAL A 232 34.79 -22.66 15.03
CA VAL A 232 34.83 -21.20 14.85
C VAL A 232 33.44 -20.59 14.97
N VAL A 233 32.47 -21.14 14.26
CA VAL A 233 31.10 -20.61 14.29
C VAL A 233 30.51 -20.75 15.69
N GLU A 234 30.64 -21.95 16.33
CA GLU A 234 30.07 -22.19 17.65
C GLU A 234 30.74 -21.36 18.77
N ALA A 235 31.94 -20.85 18.53
CA ALA A 235 32.64 -19.97 19.48
C ALA A 235 32.14 -18.51 19.43
N ILE A 236 31.43 -18.10 18.39
CA ILE A 236 30.90 -16.75 18.25
C ILE A 236 29.51 -16.65 18.91
N PRO A 237 29.25 -15.66 19.76
CA PRO A 237 27.95 -15.48 20.39
C PRO A 237 26.80 -15.34 19.38
N ASN A 238 25.63 -15.83 19.77
CA ASN A 238 24.40 -15.75 18.96
C ASN A 238 24.47 -16.48 17.62
N THR A 239 25.40 -17.42 17.44
CA THR A 239 25.47 -18.23 16.22
C THR A 239 25.12 -19.69 16.50
N ARG A 240 24.49 -20.34 15.53
CA ARG A 240 24.14 -21.76 15.57
C ARG A 240 24.60 -22.41 14.26
N PHE A 241 25.60 -23.28 14.34
CA PHE A 241 26.11 -24.02 13.20
C PHE A 241 25.07 -25.03 12.69
N VAL A 242 24.97 -25.16 11.37
CA VAL A 242 24.11 -26.16 10.73
C VAL A 242 24.94 -27.18 9.96
N ARG A 243 25.70 -26.73 8.96
CA ARG A 243 26.53 -27.61 8.13
C ARG A 243 27.66 -26.81 7.48
N SER A 244 28.74 -27.53 7.20
CA SER A 244 29.80 -27.10 6.31
C SER A 244 30.16 -28.27 5.41
N ALA A 245 30.17 -28.07 4.11
CA ALA A 245 30.46 -29.12 3.14
C ALA A 245 31.26 -28.56 1.97
N MET A 246 32.10 -29.38 1.38
CA MET A 246 32.75 -29.10 0.12
C MET A 246 31.70 -29.10 -0.99
N THR A 247 31.64 -28.05 -1.80
CA THR A 247 30.63 -27.87 -2.86
C THR A 247 31.22 -27.86 -4.26
N THR A 248 32.40 -27.28 -4.40
CA THR A 248 33.07 -27.17 -5.71
C THR A 248 34.53 -27.51 -5.56
N MET A 249 35.07 -28.24 -6.53
CA MET A 249 36.48 -28.57 -6.62
C MET A 249 36.99 -28.26 -8.01
N SER A 250 38.08 -27.51 -8.10
CA SER A 250 38.81 -27.23 -9.33
C SER A 250 40.32 -27.42 -9.09
N ASP A 251 41.12 -27.37 -10.12
CA ASP A 251 42.59 -27.52 -10.02
C ASP A 251 43.20 -26.40 -9.14
N ALA A 252 42.61 -25.21 -9.20
CA ALA A 252 43.11 -24.05 -8.48
C ALA A 252 42.52 -23.89 -7.06
N THR A 253 41.24 -24.20 -6.86
CA THR A 253 40.52 -23.91 -5.62
C THR A 253 39.45 -24.95 -5.27
N ILE A 254 39.21 -25.08 -3.98
CA ILE A 254 38.14 -25.92 -3.40
C ILE A 254 37.28 -25.01 -2.52
N ASP A 255 35.95 -25.01 -2.77
CA ASP A 255 35.00 -24.21 -2.03
C ASP A 255 34.25 -25.06 -1.00
N PHE A 256 34.16 -24.51 0.22
CA PHE A 256 33.32 -25.02 1.30
C PHE A 256 32.16 -24.07 1.53
N GLU A 257 30.93 -24.57 1.37
CA GLU A 257 29.73 -23.85 1.75
C GLU A 257 29.38 -24.15 3.20
N THR A 258 29.28 -23.10 3.99
CA THR A 258 28.89 -23.18 5.40
C THR A 258 27.57 -22.44 5.61
N VAL A 259 26.62 -23.12 6.26
CA VAL A 259 25.34 -22.56 6.67
C VAL A 259 25.29 -22.50 8.19
N TYR A 260 24.99 -21.35 8.72
CA TYR A 260 24.74 -21.13 10.13
C TYR A 260 23.60 -20.12 10.32
N TYR A 261 23.00 -20.07 11.50
CA TYR A 261 21.98 -19.12 11.87
C TYR A 261 22.49 -18.19 12.96
N LEU A 262 22.03 -16.95 12.89
CA LEU A 262 22.12 -16.02 14.00
C LEU A 262 20.77 -16.01 14.71
N THR A 263 20.77 -16.19 16.02
CA THR A 263 19.57 -16.20 16.87
C THR A 263 18.98 -14.80 17.06
N ASP A 264 19.75 -13.76 16.75
CA ASP A 264 19.29 -12.37 16.69
C ASP A 264 19.23 -11.95 15.22
N PRO A 265 18.06 -11.54 14.70
CA PRO A 265 17.87 -11.19 13.30
C PRO A 265 18.46 -9.84 12.90
N SER A 266 18.96 -9.03 13.86
CA SER A 266 19.53 -7.71 13.63
C SER A 266 20.63 -7.74 12.57
N TYR A 267 20.55 -6.81 11.62
CA TYR A 267 21.54 -6.71 10.54
C TYR A 267 22.93 -6.36 11.06
N GLN A 268 23.02 -5.49 12.08
CA GLN A 268 24.29 -5.12 12.67
C GLN A 268 24.99 -6.31 13.32
N ILE A 269 24.23 -7.08 14.12
CA ILE A 269 24.76 -8.30 14.76
C ILE A 269 25.21 -9.32 13.71
N TYR A 270 24.48 -9.43 12.59
CA TYR A 270 24.88 -10.29 11.47
C TYR A 270 26.24 -9.88 10.89
N VAL A 271 26.43 -8.58 10.60
CA VAL A 271 27.69 -8.07 10.02
C VAL A 271 28.84 -8.29 10.98
N ASP A 272 28.67 -7.98 12.27
CA ASP A 272 29.69 -8.13 13.28
C ASP A 272 30.08 -9.61 13.49
N ALA A 273 29.09 -10.49 13.60
CA ALA A 273 29.32 -11.93 13.71
C ALA A 273 30.01 -12.51 12.46
N GLN A 274 29.57 -12.10 11.26
CA GLN A 274 30.19 -12.53 10.01
C GLN A 274 31.65 -12.13 9.94
N GLN A 275 31.98 -10.90 10.30
CA GLN A 275 33.35 -10.42 10.37
C GLN A 275 34.18 -11.23 11.39
N ALA A 276 33.63 -11.48 12.59
CA ALA A 276 34.30 -12.24 13.61
C ALA A 276 34.58 -13.69 13.16
N VAL A 277 33.59 -14.36 12.54
CA VAL A 277 33.76 -15.71 11.98
C VAL A 277 34.85 -15.73 10.92
N MET A 278 34.84 -14.75 9.98
CA MET A 278 35.85 -14.69 8.91
C MET A 278 37.26 -14.50 9.45
N LEU A 279 37.44 -13.60 10.41
CA LEU A 279 38.76 -13.32 11.00
C LEU A 279 39.31 -14.54 11.78
N GLU A 280 38.48 -15.18 12.60
CA GLU A 280 38.89 -16.33 13.36
C GLU A 280 39.17 -17.56 12.48
N LEU A 281 38.33 -17.75 11.46
CA LEU A 281 38.52 -18.80 10.46
C LEU A 281 39.85 -18.62 9.72
N MET A 282 40.15 -17.39 9.31
CA MET A 282 41.43 -17.06 8.65
C MET A 282 42.62 -17.38 9.56
N ARG A 283 42.55 -17.04 10.86
CA ARG A 283 43.63 -17.36 11.80
C ARG A 283 43.86 -18.86 11.93
N ARG A 284 42.78 -19.64 12.11
CA ARG A 284 42.88 -21.11 12.32
C ARG A 284 43.33 -21.82 11.05
N LEU A 285 42.78 -21.48 9.88
CA LEU A 285 43.20 -22.11 8.62
C LEU A 285 44.69 -21.81 8.29
N ARG A 286 45.19 -20.61 8.60
CA ARG A 286 46.61 -20.30 8.46
C ARG A 286 47.50 -21.08 9.45
N ALA A 287 47.04 -21.24 10.67
CA ALA A 287 47.78 -22.04 11.66
C ALA A 287 47.90 -23.52 11.26
N GLU A 288 46.89 -24.08 10.58
CA GLU A 288 46.90 -25.41 9.98
C GLU A 288 47.70 -25.49 8.66
N GLY A 289 48.31 -24.37 8.22
CA GLY A 289 49.05 -24.30 6.97
C GLY A 289 48.18 -24.43 5.71
N THR A 290 46.88 -24.11 5.82
CA THR A 290 45.96 -24.10 4.70
C THR A 290 45.98 -22.72 4.03
N LEU A 291 46.27 -22.65 2.73
CA LEU A 291 46.29 -21.43 1.95
C LEU A 291 44.85 -21.09 1.52
N LEU A 292 44.43 -19.86 1.77
CA LEU A 292 43.16 -19.31 1.24
C LEU A 292 43.31 -18.96 -0.22
N GLY A 293 42.27 -19.14 -1.04
CA GLY A 293 42.30 -19.01 -2.48
C GLY A 293 42.78 -17.65 -3.00
N VAL A 294 42.57 -16.58 -2.22
CA VAL A 294 43.06 -15.21 -2.56
C VAL A 294 44.59 -15.11 -2.54
N GLN A 295 45.29 -15.94 -1.76
CA GLN A 295 46.77 -15.93 -1.70
C GLN A 295 47.40 -16.67 -2.88
N LEU A 296 46.63 -17.49 -3.61
CA LEU A 296 47.11 -18.15 -4.81
C LEU A 296 47.27 -17.19 -6.00
N GLU A 297 46.39 -16.26 -6.18
CA GLU A 297 46.52 -15.23 -7.24
C GLU A 297 47.76 -14.37 -7.02
N ALA A 298 48.08 -14.01 -5.79
CA ALA A 298 49.30 -13.27 -5.47
C ALA A 298 50.55 -14.13 -5.65
N ALA A 299 50.52 -15.40 -5.18
CA ALA A 299 51.69 -16.30 -5.33
C ALA A 299 51.92 -16.76 -6.78
N VAL A 300 50.87 -16.90 -7.58
CA VAL A 300 50.95 -17.19 -9.01
C VAL A 300 51.49 -16.00 -9.79
N LYS A 301 51.07 -14.77 -9.46
CA LYS A 301 51.57 -13.51 -10.02
C LYS A 301 53.07 -13.31 -9.71
N GLU A 302 53.50 -13.70 -8.52
CA GLU A 302 54.90 -13.61 -8.10
C GLU A 302 55.79 -14.67 -8.79
N LYS A 303 55.27 -15.87 -9.00
CA LYS A 303 55.99 -16.97 -9.72
C LYS A 303 55.98 -16.84 -11.25
N THR A 304 54.99 -16.16 -11.83
CA THR A 304 54.90 -15.95 -13.30
C THR A 304 55.56 -14.68 -13.79
N GLY A 305 56.25 -13.94 -12.90
CA GLY A 305 57.16 -12.82 -13.25
C GLY A 305 56.54 -11.87 -14.25
N GLY A 306 55.50 -11.15 -13.86
CA GLY A 306 55.14 -9.90 -14.54
C GLY A 306 54.89 -9.91 -16.03
N LEU A 307 54.31 -10.94 -16.62
CA LEU A 307 53.80 -10.87 -17.99
C LEU A 307 52.46 -10.09 -17.95
N ASP A 308 52.61 -8.78 -18.11
CA ASP A 308 51.48 -7.88 -18.41
C ASP A 308 50.89 -8.29 -19.79
N MET A 309 49.78 -9.02 -19.75
CA MET A 309 48.91 -9.10 -20.92
C MET A 309 48.11 -7.78 -20.99
N PRO A 310 48.18 -7.04 -22.09
CA PRO A 310 47.37 -5.82 -22.23
C PRO A 310 45.88 -6.21 -22.24
N ALA A 311 45.12 -5.50 -21.39
CA ALA A 311 43.67 -5.58 -21.39
C ALA A 311 43.14 -5.19 -22.79
N THR A 312 42.64 -6.18 -23.54
CA THR A 312 41.86 -5.91 -24.76
C THR A 312 40.53 -5.29 -24.33
N SER A 313 40.42 -3.98 -24.46
CA SER A 313 39.16 -3.27 -24.43
C SER A 313 38.29 -3.73 -25.62
N PRO A 314 37.04 -4.08 -25.46
CA PRO A 314 36.14 -4.20 -26.61
C PRO A 314 35.82 -2.79 -27.12
N GLU A 315 36.14 -2.55 -28.37
CA GLU A 315 35.78 -1.39 -29.17
C GLU A 315 34.23 -1.31 -29.28
N PRO A 316 33.57 -0.16 -29.10
CA PRO A 316 32.15 -0.04 -29.33
C PRO A 316 31.86 -0.09 -30.83
N ALA A 317 31.05 -1.05 -31.26
CA ALA A 317 30.51 -1.10 -32.59
C ALA A 317 29.58 0.10 -32.86
N ALA A 318 29.75 0.72 -34.02
CA ALA A 318 29.04 1.84 -34.58
C ALA A 318 27.53 1.59 -34.83
#